data_b7efd28bc7393952277436be9a36697f
#
_entry.id   b7efd28bc7393952277436be9a36697f
#
_cell.length_a   1.000
_cell.length_b   1.000
_cell.length_c   1.000
_cell.angle_alpha   90.00
_cell.angle_beta   90.00
_cell.angle_gamma   90.00
#
_symmetry.space_group_name_H-M   'P 1'
#
loop_
_entity.id
_entity.type
_entity.pdbx_description
1 polymer ?
#
loop_
_entity_poly.entity_id
_entity_poly.type
_entity_poly.pdbx_seq_one_letter_code
_entity_poly.pdbx_strand_id
1 'polypeptide(L)'
;MTSVEVNGRGYRVPVRPIVVVCFDGCDPQYISRGLADGILPTIARLRETGYVGAAQAVVPTFTNPNNASIVTGVPPAVHGISGNYYLDRATGEERMITDAALMRCGTTL
;
A
#
# COMPACT_ATOMS: atom_id res chain seq x y z
N MET A 1 13.23 20.01 12.68
CA MET A 1 12.49 19.23 11.66
C MET A 1 11.11 18.95 12.22
N THR A 2 10.07 19.27 11.45
CA THR A 2 8.69 19.03 11.88
C THR A 2 8.38 17.53 11.78
N SER A 3 7.84 16.96 12.84
CA SER A 3 7.36 15.58 12.85
C SER A 3 5.87 15.54 13.16
N VAL A 4 5.20 14.53 12.67
CA VAL A 4 3.79 14.24 12.93
C VAL A 4 3.65 12.81 13.42
N GLU A 5 2.77 12.59 14.37
CA GLU A 5 2.44 11.24 14.84
C GLU A 5 1.14 10.78 14.19
N VAL A 6 1.18 9.59 13.56
CA VAL A 6 0.01 8.95 12.96
C VAL A 6 0.04 7.47 13.33
N ASN A 7 -1.07 6.97 13.85
CA ASN A 7 -1.25 5.56 14.22
C ASN A 7 -0.17 5.02 15.17
N GLY A 8 0.27 5.84 16.14
CA GLY A 8 1.31 5.48 17.10
C GLY A 8 2.73 5.45 16.52
N ARG A 9 2.95 6.03 15.35
CA ARG A 9 4.26 6.15 14.71
C ARG A 9 4.60 7.61 14.41
N GLY A 10 5.84 7.99 14.70
CA GLY A 10 6.38 9.31 14.38
C GLY A 10 6.94 9.36 12.96
N TYR A 11 6.47 10.30 12.16
CA TYR A 11 6.93 10.55 10.80
C TYR A 11 7.57 11.92 10.70
N ARG A 12 8.68 12.03 9.97
CA ARG A 12 9.23 13.33 9.59
C ARG A 12 8.46 13.87 8.40
N VAL A 13 8.01 15.11 8.52
CA VAL A 13 7.37 15.77 7.36
C VAL A 13 8.42 15.97 6.27
N PRO A 14 8.16 15.47 5.04
CA PRO A 14 9.11 15.60 3.95
C PRO A 14 9.25 17.06 3.53
N VAL A 15 10.49 17.48 3.22
CA VAL A 15 10.79 18.83 2.70
C VAL A 15 10.64 18.92 1.17
N ARG A 16 10.49 17.80 0.51
CA ARG A 16 10.22 17.68 -0.94
C ARG A 16 8.98 16.82 -1.15
N PRO A 17 8.22 17.08 -2.22
CA PRO A 17 7.08 16.23 -2.57
C PRO A 17 7.49 14.76 -2.70
N ILE A 18 6.68 13.87 -2.13
CA ILE A 18 6.80 12.43 -2.30
C ILE A 18 5.63 11.97 -3.17
N VAL A 19 5.93 11.17 -4.18
CA VAL A 19 4.94 10.54 -5.04
C VAL A 19 4.99 9.04 -4.82
N VAL A 20 3.86 8.47 -4.47
CA VAL A 20 3.70 7.02 -4.33
C VAL A 20 2.89 6.50 -5.51
N VAL A 21 3.45 5.54 -6.24
CA VAL A 21 2.78 4.89 -7.37
C VAL A 21 2.65 3.41 -7.06
N CYS A 22 1.41 2.94 -6.93
CA CYS A 22 1.09 1.54 -6.71
C CYS A 22 0.63 0.92 -8.03
N PHE A 23 1.29 -0.16 -8.46
CA PHE A 23 0.86 -0.97 -9.59
C PHE A 23 0.19 -2.23 -9.04
N ASP A 24 -1.12 -2.22 -9.00
CA ASP A 24 -1.91 -3.37 -8.53
C ASP A 24 -1.72 -4.56 -9.48
N GLY A 25 -1.58 -5.76 -8.89
CA GLY A 25 -1.36 -7.00 -9.64
C GLY A 25 0.00 -7.11 -10.33
N CYS A 26 0.95 -6.22 -10.03
CA CYS A 26 2.29 -6.25 -10.62
C CYS A 26 3.19 -7.26 -9.91
N ASP A 27 3.28 -8.47 -10.43
CA ASP A 27 4.22 -9.47 -9.94
C ASP A 27 5.67 -9.03 -10.21
N PRO A 28 6.61 -9.26 -9.27
CA PRO A 28 8.04 -8.97 -9.48
C PRO A 28 8.63 -9.59 -10.75
N GLN A 29 8.08 -10.70 -11.23
CA GLN A 29 8.51 -11.34 -12.47
C GLN A 29 8.27 -10.46 -13.71
N TYR A 30 7.19 -9.65 -13.72
CA TYR A 30 6.94 -8.71 -14.82
C TYR A 30 8.03 -7.66 -14.92
N ILE A 31 8.46 -7.15 -13.76
CA ILE A 31 9.57 -6.19 -13.70
C ILE A 31 10.87 -6.84 -14.13
N SER A 32 11.19 -8.03 -13.63
CA SER A 32 12.42 -8.76 -13.96
C SER A 32 12.49 -9.07 -15.45
N ARG A 33 11.39 -9.52 -16.05
CA ARG A 33 11.30 -9.82 -17.47
C ARG A 33 11.42 -8.55 -18.32
N GLY A 34 10.67 -7.50 -17.98
CA GLY A 34 10.71 -6.24 -18.72
C GLY A 34 12.07 -5.55 -18.68
N LEU A 35 12.81 -5.72 -17.57
CA LEU A 35 14.22 -5.25 -17.48
C LEU A 35 15.14 -6.09 -18.37
N ALA A 36 15.00 -7.40 -18.37
CA ALA A 36 15.80 -8.30 -19.23
C ALA A 36 15.56 -8.02 -20.72
N ASP A 37 14.34 -7.72 -21.09
CA ASP A 37 13.95 -7.41 -22.45
C ASP A 37 14.24 -5.93 -22.83
N GLY A 38 14.76 -5.11 -21.92
CA GLY A 38 15.13 -3.71 -22.17
C GLY A 38 13.96 -2.74 -22.38
N ILE A 39 12.73 -3.15 -22.08
CA ILE A 39 11.52 -2.36 -22.29
C ILE A 39 11.11 -1.48 -21.10
N LEU A 40 11.87 -1.52 -20.00
CA LEU A 40 11.61 -0.74 -18.79
C LEU A 40 12.81 0.21 -18.45
N PRO A 41 13.18 1.17 -19.34
CA PRO A 41 14.36 1.99 -19.12
C PRO A 41 14.27 2.90 -17.89
N THR A 42 13.09 3.38 -17.57
CA THR A 42 12.87 4.20 -16.36
C THR A 42 13.06 3.39 -15.09
N ILE A 43 12.52 2.18 -15.03
CA ILE A 43 12.69 1.28 -13.87
C ILE A 43 14.16 0.86 -13.74
N ALA A 44 14.85 0.59 -14.85
CA ALA A 44 16.29 0.32 -14.85
C ALA A 44 17.07 1.45 -14.17
N ARG A 45 16.83 2.69 -14.60
CA ARG A 45 17.47 3.88 -14.00
C ARG A 45 17.11 4.05 -12.51
N LEU A 46 15.88 3.83 -12.11
CA LEU A 46 15.48 3.92 -10.70
C LEU A 46 16.18 2.87 -9.83
N ARG A 47 16.42 1.68 -10.36
CA ARG A 47 17.20 0.63 -9.66
C ARG A 47 18.67 1.02 -9.47
N GLU A 48 19.27 1.72 -10.42
CA GLU A 48 20.67 2.17 -10.34
C GLU A 48 20.85 3.34 -9.37
N THR A 49 19.86 4.23 -9.27
CA THR A 49 19.98 5.48 -8.51
C THR A 49 19.23 5.48 -7.18
N GLY A 50 18.41 4.48 -6.93
CA GLY A 50 17.56 4.38 -5.77
C GLY A 50 17.75 3.07 -5.00
N TYR A 51 16.70 2.68 -4.29
CA TYR A 51 16.65 1.44 -3.53
C TYR A 51 15.58 0.51 -4.09
N VAL A 52 15.87 -0.77 -4.15
CA VAL A 52 14.91 -1.83 -4.50
C VAL A 52 14.92 -2.88 -3.40
N GLY A 53 13.74 -3.25 -2.92
CA GLY A 53 13.58 -4.28 -1.91
C GLY A 53 12.29 -5.06 -2.14
N ALA A 54 12.30 -6.33 -1.76
CA ALA A 54 11.10 -7.14 -1.69
C ALA A 54 10.37 -6.86 -0.39
N ALA A 55 9.04 -6.79 -0.46
CA ALA A 55 8.18 -6.71 0.71
C ALA A 55 7.14 -7.82 0.65
N GLN A 56 6.71 -8.28 1.81
CA GLN A 56 5.67 -9.31 1.90
C GLN A 56 4.31 -8.63 2.04
N ALA A 57 3.38 -9.02 1.17
CA ALA A 57 1.99 -8.60 1.24
C ALA A 57 1.26 -9.30 2.40
N VAL A 58 0.07 -8.80 2.75
CA VAL A 58 -0.81 -9.52 3.67
C VAL A 58 -1.26 -10.84 3.05
N VAL A 59 -1.59 -11.82 3.88
CA VAL A 59 -2.08 -13.14 3.42
C VAL A 59 -3.53 -13.31 3.89
N PRO A 60 -4.44 -13.57 2.97
CA PRO A 60 -4.32 -13.61 1.49
C PRO A 60 -4.07 -12.23 0.88
N THR A 61 -3.44 -12.20 -0.30
CA THR A 61 -3.01 -10.98 -0.99
C THR A 61 -4.17 -10.28 -1.69
N PHE A 62 -5.04 -9.62 -0.93
CA PHE A 62 -6.12 -8.79 -1.47
C PHE A 62 -5.70 -7.34 -1.63
N THR A 63 -6.29 -6.67 -2.61
CA THR A 63 -6.03 -5.27 -2.95
C THR A 63 -6.28 -4.33 -1.78
N ASN A 64 -7.48 -4.40 -1.18
CA ASN A 64 -7.87 -3.42 -0.15
C ASN A 64 -7.02 -3.50 1.12
N PRO A 65 -6.73 -4.68 1.73
CA PRO A 65 -5.87 -4.75 2.90
C PRO A 65 -4.45 -4.23 2.63
N ASN A 66 -3.88 -4.55 1.46
CA ASN A 66 -2.54 -4.10 1.11
C ASN A 66 -2.50 -2.58 0.88
N ASN A 67 -3.44 -2.04 0.11
CA ASN A 67 -3.52 -0.59 -0.11
C ASN A 67 -3.78 0.17 1.19
N ALA A 68 -4.67 -0.34 2.06
CA ALA A 68 -4.88 0.24 3.38
C ALA A 68 -3.59 0.24 4.21
N SER A 69 -2.82 -0.85 4.20
CA SER A 69 -1.52 -0.90 4.91
C SER A 69 -0.50 0.10 4.34
N ILE A 70 -0.47 0.31 3.03
CA ILE A 70 0.43 1.29 2.39
C ILE A 70 0.07 2.72 2.83
N VAL A 71 -1.22 3.09 2.77
CA VAL A 71 -1.64 4.48 3.06
C VAL A 71 -1.71 4.81 4.56
N THR A 72 -1.76 3.80 5.43
CA THR A 72 -1.85 4.00 6.89
C THR A 72 -0.55 3.70 7.63
N GLY A 73 0.38 3.00 7.00
CA GLY A 73 1.64 2.56 7.61
C GLY A 73 1.48 1.51 8.72
N VAL A 74 0.30 0.87 8.83
CA VAL A 74 0.01 -0.12 9.87
C VAL A 74 -0.66 -1.37 9.28
N PRO A 75 -0.63 -2.51 9.99
CA PRO A 75 -1.20 -3.77 9.51
C PRO A 75 -2.73 -3.82 9.62
N PRO A 76 -3.39 -4.81 8.97
CA PRO A 76 -4.84 -5.03 9.05
C PRO A 76 -5.42 -5.09 10.46
N ALA A 77 -4.67 -5.61 11.42
CA ALA A 77 -5.08 -5.64 12.83
C ALA A 77 -5.35 -4.24 13.41
N VAL A 78 -4.70 -3.21 12.88
CA VAL A 78 -4.86 -1.81 13.30
C VAL A 78 -5.87 -1.08 12.43
N HIS A 79 -5.70 -1.10 11.10
CA HIS A 79 -6.60 -0.35 10.21
C HIS A 79 -7.95 -1.05 9.97
N GLY A 80 -8.11 -2.33 10.32
CA GLY A 80 -9.38 -3.03 10.32
C GLY A 80 -9.86 -3.56 8.96
N ILE A 81 -9.11 -3.34 7.89
CA ILE A 81 -9.46 -3.84 6.55
C ILE A 81 -8.76 -5.18 6.32
N SER A 82 -9.54 -6.28 6.32
CA SER A 82 -9.02 -7.64 6.24
C SER A 82 -9.29 -8.35 4.90
N GLY A 83 -10.07 -7.75 4.02
CA GLY A 83 -10.44 -8.31 2.72
C GLY A 83 -10.97 -7.24 1.79
N ASN A 84 -11.48 -7.65 0.63
CA ASN A 84 -12.15 -6.76 -0.32
C ASN A 84 -13.65 -6.59 -0.02
N TYR A 85 -14.20 -7.50 0.78
CA TYR A 85 -15.61 -7.54 1.16
C TYR A 85 -15.77 -7.72 2.67
N TYR A 86 -16.90 -7.32 3.19
CA TYR A 86 -17.31 -7.59 4.57
C TYR A 86 -18.79 -7.95 4.63
N LEU A 87 -19.16 -8.68 5.65
CA LEU A 87 -20.57 -8.95 5.98
C LEU A 87 -21.10 -7.83 6.87
N ASP A 88 -22.08 -7.08 6.36
CA ASP A 88 -22.83 -6.14 7.19
C ASP A 88 -23.76 -6.94 8.12
N ARG A 89 -23.41 -6.99 9.40
CA ARG A 89 -24.14 -7.79 10.38
C ARG A 89 -25.55 -7.26 10.69
N ALA A 90 -25.81 -5.99 10.40
CA ALA A 90 -27.13 -5.40 10.63
C ALA A 90 -28.12 -5.79 9.54
N THR A 91 -27.65 -5.93 8.30
CA THR A 91 -28.49 -6.28 7.14
C THR A 91 -28.34 -7.72 6.69
N GLY A 92 -27.24 -8.41 7.07
CA GLY A 92 -26.88 -9.73 6.54
C GLY A 92 -26.36 -9.71 5.10
N GLU A 93 -26.08 -8.53 4.56
CA GLU A 93 -25.60 -8.37 3.18
C GLU A 93 -24.08 -8.38 3.10
N GLU A 94 -23.56 -8.99 2.04
CA GLU A 94 -22.16 -8.86 1.66
C GLU A 94 -21.94 -7.52 0.94
N ARG A 95 -20.96 -6.76 1.40
CA ARG A 95 -20.62 -5.45 0.82
C ARG A 95 -19.15 -5.37 0.45
N MET A 96 -18.87 -4.77 -0.71
CA MET A 96 -17.52 -4.42 -1.10
C MET A 96 -16.99 -3.27 -0.25
N ILE A 97 -15.72 -3.33 0.13
CA ILE A 97 -15.04 -2.25 0.84
C ILE A 97 -14.59 -1.20 -0.18
N THR A 98 -15.37 -0.12 -0.28
CA THR A 98 -15.12 1.00 -1.21
C THR A 98 -15.00 2.34 -0.49
N ASP A 99 -15.25 2.38 0.82
CA ASP A 99 -15.26 3.61 1.61
C ASP A 99 -14.09 3.62 2.60
N ALA A 100 -13.27 4.66 2.52
CA ALA A 100 -12.17 4.90 3.44
C ALA A 100 -12.62 5.09 4.91
N ALA A 101 -13.88 5.49 5.13
CA ALA A 101 -14.46 5.62 6.47
C ALA A 101 -14.54 4.28 7.23
N LEU A 102 -14.40 3.15 6.55
CA LEU A 102 -14.32 1.83 7.17
C LEU A 102 -12.96 1.57 7.85
N MET A 103 -11.93 2.34 7.53
CA MET A 103 -10.65 2.26 8.23
C MET A 103 -10.76 2.82 9.65
N ARG A 104 -10.11 2.14 10.61
CA ARG A 104 -10.12 2.49 12.03
C ARG A 104 -8.96 3.38 12.47
N CYS A 105 -8.25 3.95 11.52
CA CYS A 105 -7.02 4.72 11.78
C CYS A 105 -6.82 5.83 10.74
N GLY A 106 -5.89 6.74 11.01
CA GLY A 106 -5.54 7.81 10.10
C GLY A 106 -4.67 7.36 8.93
N THR A 107 -4.63 8.17 7.87
CA THR A 107 -3.75 7.97 6.72
C THR A 107 -2.46 8.78 6.87
N THR A 108 -1.38 8.32 6.26
CA THR A 108 -0.06 8.97 6.23
C THR A 108 0.21 9.70 4.91
N LEU A 109 -0.71 9.60 3.97
CA LEU A 109 -0.63 10.21 2.63
C LEU A 109 -1.73 11.24 2.44
#